data_3d7f50d22adbf72cec2a7213fd86dcba
#
_entry.id   3d7f50d22adbf72cec2a7213fd86dcba
#
_cell.length_a   1.000
_cell.length_b   1.000
_cell.length_c   1.000
_cell.angle_alpha   90.00
_cell.angle_beta   90.00
_cell.angle_gamma   90.00
#
_symmetry.space_group_name_H-M   'P 1'
#
loop_
_entity.id
_entity.type
_entity.pdbx_description
1 polymer ?
#
loop_
_entity_poly.entity_id
_entity_poly.type
_entity_poly.pdbx_seq_one_letter_code
_entity_poly.pdbx_strand_id
1 'polypeptide(L)'
;MQRIVSICPSNTEILWALGLGENVVGVDDYSDWPQQVADLPRLGPDLEIDMDRVQALRPDWVLASLSVPGMEKNIEALEQTGIPFLVLYPGGLEDIPRDFLRVARFAGLEQRGRKLADRFKKRLETIRQKIPQDRPAPRVYWEWWPKPVFTPGKENWLTDVSRTVGAINIFGEEEGQTVQSDWRTVAERRPDYVFAVWTGVPMKKVRKDKMMNRPEWKDLPCIRENRVYILDEGWYCRPSQRILTGIEHLAHLLYPDRFAPSDPDNPL
;
A
#
# COMPACT_ATOMS: atom_id res chain seq x y z
N MET A 1 -15.67 21.23 -15.22
CA MET A 1 -14.88 20.03 -14.86
C MET A 1 -14.22 20.33 -13.54
N GLN A 2 -14.35 19.46 -12.53
CA GLN A 2 -13.71 19.68 -11.23
C GLN A 2 -12.19 19.66 -11.36
N ARG A 3 -11.49 20.45 -10.57
CA ARG A 3 -10.03 20.50 -10.47
C ARG A 3 -9.62 19.87 -9.15
N ILE A 4 -8.91 18.76 -9.19
CA ILE A 4 -8.56 17.96 -8.02
C ILE A 4 -7.04 17.96 -7.84
N VAL A 5 -6.58 18.19 -6.62
CA VAL A 5 -5.20 17.94 -6.22
C VAL A 5 -5.14 16.68 -5.39
N SER A 6 -4.16 15.83 -5.63
CA SER A 6 -3.89 14.61 -4.85
C SER A 6 -2.52 14.71 -4.20
N ILE A 7 -2.45 14.53 -2.89
CA ILE A 7 -1.21 14.69 -2.12
C ILE A 7 -0.73 13.38 -1.46
N CYS A 8 -1.06 12.25 -2.10
CA CYS A 8 -0.57 10.92 -1.69
C CYS A 8 -0.72 9.94 -2.86
N PRO A 9 0.26 9.04 -3.12
CA PRO A 9 0.23 8.12 -4.24
C PRO A 9 -1.00 7.22 -4.30
N SER A 10 -1.42 6.65 -3.16
CA SER A 10 -2.63 5.81 -3.07
C SER A 10 -3.90 6.56 -3.47
N ASN A 11 -4.00 7.83 -3.10
CA ASN A 11 -5.12 8.70 -3.44
C ASN A 11 -5.19 8.96 -4.94
N THR A 12 -4.04 9.22 -5.56
CA THR A 12 -3.92 9.39 -7.01
C THR A 12 -4.43 8.15 -7.73
N GLU A 13 -4.02 6.97 -7.31
CA GLU A 13 -4.47 5.69 -7.89
C GLU A 13 -6.00 5.50 -7.76
N ILE A 14 -6.59 5.86 -6.62
CA ILE A 14 -8.05 5.80 -6.39
C ILE A 14 -8.80 6.76 -7.34
N LEU A 15 -8.29 7.99 -7.53
CA LEU A 15 -8.90 8.95 -8.46
C LEU A 15 -8.94 8.40 -9.88
N TRP A 16 -7.85 7.79 -10.37
CA TRP A 16 -7.83 7.13 -11.68
C TRP A 16 -8.81 5.97 -11.78
N ALA A 17 -8.87 5.11 -10.77
CA ALA A 17 -9.81 3.98 -10.73
C ALA A 17 -11.29 4.45 -10.78
N LEU A 18 -11.58 5.62 -10.24
CA LEU A 18 -12.90 6.24 -10.30
C LEU A 18 -13.17 7.01 -11.63
N GLY A 19 -12.18 7.06 -12.54
CA GLY A 19 -12.28 7.79 -13.79
C GLY A 19 -12.21 9.31 -13.62
N LEU A 20 -11.49 9.77 -12.59
CA LEU A 20 -11.24 11.19 -12.30
C LEU A 20 -9.84 11.65 -12.72
N GLY A 21 -9.06 10.84 -13.43
CA GLY A 21 -7.69 11.16 -13.82
C GLY A 21 -7.57 12.50 -14.58
N GLU A 22 -8.45 12.76 -15.53
CA GLU A 22 -8.53 14.01 -16.29
C GLU A 22 -8.84 15.27 -15.44
N ASN A 23 -9.32 15.04 -14.21
CA ASN A 23 -9.64 16.09 -13.25
C ASN A 23 -8.45 16.45 -12.35
N VAL A 24 -7.43 15.59 -12.29
CA VAL A 24 -6.25 15.80 -11.44
C VAL A 24 -5.36 16.85 -12.07
N VAL A 25 -5.08 17.92 -11.32
CA VAL A 25 -4.31 19.07 -11.79
C VAL A 25 -2.93 19.20 -11.10
N GLY A 26 -2.64 18.37 -10.11
CA GLY A 26 -1.36 18.31 -9.42
C GLY A 26 -1.31 17.15 -8.44
N VAL A 27 -0.10 16.64 -8.21
CA VAL A 27 0.17 15.46 -7.38
C VAL A 27 1.43 15.64 -6.54
N ASP A 28 1.57 14.84 -5.49
CA ASP A 28 2.82 14.70 -4.74
C ASP A 28 3.97 14.15 -5.61
N ASP A 29 5.21 14.22 -5.10
CA ASP A 29 6.40 13.81 -5.84
C ASP A 29 6.51 12.29 -6.06
N TYR A 30 5.82 11.48 -5.26
CA TYR A 30 5.88 10.01 -5.30
C TYR A 30 4.74 9.37 -6.07
N SER A 31 3.73 10.14 -6.49
CA SER A 31 2.69 9.66 -7.40
C SER A 31 3.29 9.36 -8.77
N ASP A 32 3.33 8.08 -9.17
CA ASP A 32 3.99 7.57 -10.38
C ASP A 32 3.10 6.67 -11.24
N TRP A 33 1.91 6.35 -10.78
CA TRP A 33 0.96 5.51 -11.50
C TRP A 33 -0.43 6.17 -11.57
N PRO A 34 -1.13 6.04 -12.72
CA PRO A 34 -0.67 5.47 -13.99
C PRO A 34 0.34 6.39 -14.70
N GLN A 35 0.88 5.97 -15.86
CA GLN A 35 1.94 6.71 -16.55
C GLN A 35 1.60 8.18 -16.86
N GLN A 36 0.32 8.49 -17.07
CA GLN A 36 -0.18 9.85 -17.33
C GLN A 36 0.09 10.83 -16.18
N VAL A 37 0.34 10.33 -14.98
CA VAL A 37 0.66 11.16 -13.79
C VAL A 37 2.02 11.86 -13.95
N ALA A 38 2.91 11.33 -14.82
CA ALA A 38 4.25 11.86 -15.02
C ALA A 38 4.27 13.33 -15.51
N ASP A 39 3.25 13.73 -16.26
CA ASP A 39 3.13 15.07 -16.85
C ASP A 39 2.45 16.11 -15.93
N LEU A 40 2.00 15.69 -14.76
CA LEU A 40 1.31 16.58 -13.81
C LEU A 40 2.27 17.40 -12.96
N PRO A 41 1.89 18.64 -12.59
CA PRO A 41 2.61 19.46 -11.63
C PRO A 41 2.92 18.74 -10.32
N ARG A 42 4.17 18.82 -9.86
CA ARG A 42 4.65 18.22 -8.62
C ARG A 42 4.55 19.22 -7.48
N LEU A 43 4.06 18.76 -6.34
CA LEU A 43 3.70 19.59 -5.18
C LEU A 43 4.63 19.37 -3.98
N GLY A 44 5.70 18.62 -4.14
CA GLY A 44 6.63 18.23 -3.09
C GLY A 44 6.40 16.83 -2.56
N PRO A 45 7.27 16.38 -1.64
CA PRO A 45 7.14 15.09 -0.96
C PRO A 45 5.82 14.99 -0.19
N ASP A 46 5.24 13.81 -0.09
CA ASP A 46 3.96 13.56 0.57
C ASP A 46 3.92 13.87 2.08
N LEU A 47 5.09 14.06 2.71
CA LEU A 47 5.22 14.54 4.10
C LEU A 47 5.44 16.06 4.20
N GLU A 48 5.67 16.77 3.09
CA GLU A 48 5.98 18.21 3.05
C GLU A 48 5.47 18.82 1.72
N ILE A 49 4.15 18.93 1.63
CA ILE A 49 3.47 19.48 0.45
C ILE A 49 3.58 21.01 0.43
N ASP A 50 3.95 21.55 -0.74
CA ASP A 50 4.01 22.99 -1.00
C ASP A 50 2.58 23.55 -1.19
N MET A 51 2.03 24.17 -0.14
CA MET A 51 0.67 24.70 -0.16
C MET A 51 0.50 25.92 -1.07
N ASP A 52 1.55 26.67 -1.35
CA ASP A 52 1.50 27.80 -2.31
C ASP A 52 1.29 27.26 -3.73
N ARG A 53 1.98 26.17 -4.09
CA ARG A 53 1.74 25.47 -5.36
C ARG A 53 0.33 24.88 -5.43
N VAL A 54 -0.16 24.29 -4.35
CA VAL A 54 -1.54 23.78 -4.27
C VAL A 54 -2.53 24.91 -4.58
N GLN A 55 -2.41 26.05 -3.90
CA GLN A 55 -3.29 27.19 -4.10
C GLN A 55 -3.18 27.78 -5.52
N ALA A 56 -1.96 27.86 -6.08
CA ALA A 56 -1.73 28.35 -7.45
C ALA A 56 -2.46 27.52 -8.51
N LEU A 57 -2.66 26.23 -8.28
CA LEU A 57 -3.45 25.35 -9.15
C LEU A 57 -4.97 25.59 -9.07
N ARG A 58 -5.46 26.35 -8.09
CA ARG A 58 -6.88 26.64 -7.86
C ARG A 58 -7.73 25.38 -7.89
N PRO A 59 -7.47 24.39 -7.04
CA PRO A 59 -8.29 23.19 -7.01
C PRO A 59 -9.66 23.49 -6.41
N ASP A 60 -10.68 22.76 -6.85
CA ASP A 60 -11.99 22.75 -6.21
C ASP A 60 -11.94 21.98 -4.89
N TRP A 61 -11.05 20.98 -4.81
CA TRP A 61 -10.79 20.23 -3.58
C TRP A 61 -9.47 19.45 -3.65
N VAL A 62 -9.00 19.02 -2.47
CA VAL A 62 -7.78 18.24 -2.28
C VAL A 62 -8.11 16.87 -1.70
N LEU A 63 -7.50 15.80 -2.23
CA LEU A 63 -7.53 14.48 -1.63
C LEU A 63 -6.24 14.26 -0.85
N ALA A 64 -6.36 14.20 0.48
CA ALA A 64 -5.28 14.04 1.44
C ALA A 64 -5.30 12.66 2.11
N SER A 65 -4.25 12.31 2.81
CA SER A 65 -4.11 11.03 3.51
C SER A 65 -3.46 11.22 4.88
N LEU A 66 -3.74 10.27 5.78
CA LEU A 66 -3.03 10.06 7.05
C LEU A 66 -2.48 8.62 7.12
N SER A 67 -2.18 8.01 5.98
CA SER A 67 -1.64 6.63 5.90
C SER A 67 -0.19 6.51 6.37
N VAL A 68 0.54 7.61 6.50
CA VAL A 68 1.92 7.65 6.97
C VAL A 68 2.04 8.67 8.11
N PRO A 69 2.71 8.33 9.23
CA PRO A 69 2.99 9.29 10.30
C PRO A 69 3.74 10.52 9.78
N GLY A 70 3.30 11.72 10.17
CA GLY A 70 3.86 12.99 9.73
C GLY A 70 3.03 13.71 8.67
N MET A 71 2.04 13.04 8.04
CA MET A 71 1.09 13.68 7.11
C MET A 71 0.12 14.65 7.79
N GLU A 72 0.02 14.64 9.11
CA GLU A 72 -0.81 15.56 9.91
C GLU A 72 -0.48 17.03 9.62
N LYS A 73 0.79 17.33 9.37
CA LYS A 73 1.25 18.69 9.00
C LYS A 73 0.59 19.21 7.72
N ASN A 74 0.38 18.32 6.74
CA ASN A 74 -0.30 18.69 5.50
C ASN A 74 -1.78 19.00 5.74
N ILE A 75 -2.42 18.29 6.69
CA ILE A 75 -3.83 18.55 7.05
C ILE A 75 -3.94 19.88 7.73
N GLU A 76 -3.08 20.16 8.73
CA GLU A 76 -3.03 21.45 9.42
C GLU A 76 -2.80 22.62 8.43
N ALA A 77 -1.90 22.43 7.46
CA ALA A 77 -1.63 23.42 6.43
C ALA A 77 -2.83 23.61 5.46
N LEU A 78 -3.52 22.53 5.07
CA LEU A 78 -4.73 22.61 4.23
C LEU A 78 -5.86 23.38 4.92
N GLU A 79 -6.05 23.18 6.22
CA GLU A 79 -7.06 23.92 7.01
C GLU A 79 -6.87 25.43 6.91
N GLN A 80 -5.62 25.90 6.83
CA GLN A 80 -5.31 27.34 6.70
C GLN A 80 -5.61 27.91 5.29
N THR A 81 -5.73 27.04 4.28
CA THR A 81 -6.00 27.49 2.89
C THR A 81 -7.47 27.80 2.64
N GLY A 82 -8.39 27.22 3.41
CA GLY A 82 -9.83 27.28 3.17
C GLY A 82 -10.29 26.43 1.96
N ILE A 83 -9.41 25.69 1.28
CA ILE A 83 -9.76 24.81 0.18
C ILE A 83 -10.47 23.57 0.75
N PRO A 84 -11.62 23.14 0.20
CA PRO A 84 -12.27 21.89 0.61
C PRO A 84 -11.32 20.70 0.44
N PHE A 85 -11.30 19.79 1.40
CA PHE A 85 -10.48 18.58 1.28
C PHE A 85 -11.15 17.36 1.91
N LEU A 86 -10.73 16.17 1.45
CA LEU A 86 -11.13 14.89 2.00
C LEU A 86 -9.86 14.14 2.46
N VAL A 87 -9.88 13.63 3.69
CA VAL A 87 -8.77 12.84 4.25
C VAL A 87 -9.13 11.38 4.25
N LEU A 88 -8.25 10.53 3.71
CA LEU A 88 -8.31 9.08 3.82
C LEU A 88 -7.36 8.60 4.91
N TYR A 89 -7.83 7.61 5.69
CA TYR A 89 -7.06 7.00 6.77
C TYR A 89 -7.34 5.49 6.86
N PRO A 90 -6.89 4.72 5.86
CA PRO A 90 -7.11 3.28 5.87
C PRO A 90 -6.20 2.60 6.90
N GLY A 91 -6.79 1.82 7.81
CA GLY A 91 -6.09 0.95 8.76
C GLY A 91 -6.02 -0.50 8.25
N GLY A 92 -7.04 -0.94 7.54
CA GLY A 92 -7.17 -2.32 7.08
C GLY A 92 -7.57 -2.44 5.62
N LEU A 93 -7.55 -3.68 5.12
CA LEU A 93 -7.90 -3.99 3.73
C LEU A 93 -9.35 -3.66 3.38
N GLU A 94 -10.26 -3.75 4.35
CA GLU A 94 -11.69 -3.43 4.17
C GLU A 94 -11.96 -1.92 4.11
N ASP A 95 -11.02 -1.08 4.52
CA ASP A 95 -11.17 0.37 4.40
C ASP A 95 -11.00 0.85 2.97
N ILE A 96 -10.22 0.15 2.15
CA ILE A 96 -9.96 0.52 0.75
C ILE A 96 -11.26 0.65 -0.06
N PRO A 97 -12.16 -0.34 -0.11
CA PRO A 97 -13.44 -0.17 -0.79
C PRO A 97 -14.37 0.87 -0.14
N ARG A 98 -14.22 1.15 1.17
CA ARG A 98 -14.94 2.25 1.84
C ARG A 98 -14.41 3.60 1.36
N ASP A 99 -13.10 3.74 1.18
CA ASP A 99 -12.48 4.96 0.66
C ASP A 99 -12.88 5.23 -0.79
N PHE A 100 -13.04 4.20 -1.64
CA PHE A 100 -13.65 4.39 -2.97
C PHE A 100 -15.04 5.04 -2.89
N LEU A 101 -15.87 4.59 -1.94
CA LEU A 101 -17.22 5.15 -1.74
C LEU A 101 -17.18 6.58 -1.20
N ARG A 102 -16.23 6.89 -0.29
CA ARG A 102 -16.06 8.23 0.28
C ARG A 102 -15.63 9.23 -0.79
N VAL A 103 -14.59 8.88 -1.57
CA VAL A 103 -14.09 9.73 -2.67
C VAL A 103 -15.15 9.91 -3.74
N ALA A 104 -15.82 8.83 -4.16
CA ALA A 104 -16.87 8.89 -5.16
C ALA A 104 -18.06 9.76 -4.72
N ARG A 105 -18.47 9.67 -3.44
CA ARG A 105 -19.52 10.53 -2.87
C ARG A 105 -19.09 11.99 -2.88
N PHE A 106 -17.87 12.29 -2.47
CA PHE A 106 -17.33 13.64 -2.45
C PHE A 106 -17.28 14.27 -3.85
N ALA A 107 -16.98 13.44 -4.85
CA ALA A 107 -16.93 13.86 -6.26
C ALA A 107 -18.29 13.79 -7.01
N GLY A 108 -19.39 13.35 -6.37
CA GLY A 108 -20.69 13.19 -7.01
C GLY A 108 -20.79 12.00 -7.99
N LEU A 109 -20.02 10.92 -7.73
CA LEU A 109 -19.87 9.74 -8.59
C LEU A 109 -20.25 8.44 -7.87
N GLU A 110 -21.25 8.45 -6.99
CA GLU A 110 -21.57 7.35 -6.07
C GLU A 110 -21.73 6.00 -6.78
N GLN A 111 -22.33 5.99 -7.96
CA GLN A 111 -22.53 4.76 -8.73
C GLN A 111 -21.20 4.15 -9.18
N ARG A 112 -20.21 4.98 -9.58
CA ARG A 112 -18.87 4.51 -9.94
C ARG A 112 -18.15 3.93 -8.72
N GLY A 113 -18.24 4.62 -7.58
CA GLY A 113 -17.68 4.14 -6.33
C GLY A 113 -18.22 2.78 -5.90
N ARG A 114 -19.56 2.58 -5.98
CA ARG A 114 -20.18 1.28 -5.70
C ARG A 114 -19.66 0.18 -6.62
N LYS A 115 -19.64 0.42 -7.93
CA LYS A 115 -19.13 -0.56 -8.91
C LYS A 115 -17.67 -0.93 -8.62
N LEU A 116 -16.83 0.05 -8.30
CA LEU A 116 -15.40 -0.19 -7.98
C LEU A 116 -15.25 -1.01 -6.70
N ALA A 117 -15.98 -0.63 -5.64
CA ALA A 117 -15.97 -1.35 -4.37
C ALA A 117 -16.46 -2.80 -4.50
N ASP A 118 -17.54 -3.03 -5.29
CA ASP A 118 -18.06 -4.38 -5.52
C ASP A 118 -17.08 -5.24 -6.32
N ARG A 119 -16.42 -4.67 -7.34
CA ARG A 119 -15.37 -5.38 -8.10
C ARG A 119 -14.19 -5.76 -7.20
N PHE A 120 -13.73 -4.82 -6.37
CA PHE A 120 -12.66 -5.07 -5.41
C PHE A 120 -12.99 -6.22 -4.46
N LYS A 121 -14.15 -6.19 -3.82
CA LYS A 121 -14.62 -7.23 -2.90
C LYS A 121 -14.76 -8.58 -3.59
N LYS A 122 -15.35 -8.59 -4.78
CA LYS A 122 -15.51 -9.84 -5.56
C LYS A 122 -14.17 -10.46 -5.92
N ARG A 123 -13.19 -9.66 -6.37
CA ARG A 123 -11.85 -10.17 -6.71
C ARG A 123 -11.13 -10.70 -5.47
N LEU A 124 -11.21 -9.97 -4.35
CA LEU A 124 -10.65 -10.40 -3.06
C LEU A 124 -11.23 -11.74 -2.61
N GLU A 125 -12.55 -11.90 -2.71
CA GLU A 125 -13.22 -13.16 -2.36
C GLU A 125 -12.81 -14.30 -3.30
N THR A 126 -12.66 -14.04 -4.58
CA THR A 126 -12.16 -15.03 -5.56
C THR A 126 -10.76 -15.53 -5.21
N ILE A 127 -9.89 -14.63 -4.71
CA ILE A 127 -8.55 -15.01 -4.24
C ILE A 127 -8.68 -15.90 -3.00
N ARG A 128 -9.44 -15.48 -1.99
CA ARG A 128 -9.66 -16.22 -0.74
C ARG A 128 -10.12 -17.66 -0.99
N GLN A 129 -11.05 -17.86 -1.92
CA GLN A 129 -11.60 -19.18 -2.25
C GLN A 129 -10.57 -20.14 -2.86
N LYS A 130 -9.50 -19.63 -3.48
CA LYS A 130 -8.43 -20.46 -4.07
C LYS A 130 -7.32 -20.82 -3.08
N ILE A 131 -7.28 -20.19 -1.91
CA ILE A 131 -6.23 -20.43 -0.91
C ILE A 131 -6.39 -21.83 -0.33
N PRO A 132 -5.32 -22.66 -0.33
CA PRO A 132 -5.35 -24.01 0.25
C PRO A 132 -5.67 -23.94 1.75
N GLN A 133 -6.61 -24.80 2.18
CA GLN A 133 -6.97 -24.94 3.60
C GLN A 133 -6.32 -26.19 4.24
N ASP A 134 -5.69 -27.02 3.45
CA ASP A 134 -5.08 -28.32 3.80
C ASP A 134 -3.58 -28.22 4.10
N ARG A 135 -3.02 -27.02 4.08
CA ARG A 135 -1.59 -26.76 4.33
C ARG A 135 -1.40 -25.89 5.58
N PRO A 136 -0.29 -26.07 6.34
CA PRO A 136 0.06 -25.13 7.40
C PRO A 136 0.18 -23.71 6.88
N ALA A 137 -0.34 -22.75 7.66
CA ALA A 137 -0.22 -21.33 7.32
C ALA A 137 1.25 -20.88 7.35
N PRO A 138 1.82 -20.39 6.25
CA PRO A 138 3.18 -19.91 6.24
C PRO A 138 3.35 -18.67 7.11
N ARG A 139 4.46 -18.60 7.84
CA ARG A 139 4.81 -17.46 8.69
C ARG A 139 5.59 -16.45 7.86
N VAL A 140 5.07 -15.23 7.74
CA VAL A 140 5.65 -14.20 6.87
C VAL A 140 6.14 -13.02 7.69
N TYR A 141 7.26 -12.46 7.26
CA TYR A 141 7.81 -11.23 7.81
C TYR A 141 7.83 -10.16 6.74
N TRP A 142 7.27 -9.00 7.05
CA TRP A 142 7.31 -7.80 6.23
C TRP A 142 8.39 -6.85 6.76
N GLU A 143 9.26 -6.36 5.90
CA GLU A 143 10.25 -5.37 6.27
C GLU A 143 10.05 -4.08 5.47
N TRP A 144 9.59 -3.03 6.12
CA TRP A 144 9.48 -1.69 5.55
C TRP A 144 10.77 -0.91 5.65
N TRP A 145 11.53 -1.16 6.74
CA TRP A 145 12.81 -0.54 6.99
C TRP A 145 13.69 -1.46 7.85
N PRO A 146 15.00 -1.54 7.54
CA PRO A 146 15.85 -2.54 8.16
C PRO A 146 16.48 -2.11 9.48
N LYS A 147 16.63 -0.77 9.78
CA LYS A 147 17.42 -0.34 10.94
C LYS A 147 17.04 1.07 11.39
N PRO A 148 16.27 1.24 12.50
CA PRO A 148 15.61 0.14 13.20
C PRO A 148 14.65 -0.61 12.29
N VAL A 149 14.29 -1.84 12.66
CA VAL A 149 13.28 -2.59 11.91
C VAL A 149 11.92 -1.91 12.08
N PHE A 150 11.25 -1.60 10.97
CA PHE A 150 9.83 -1.26 10.94
C PHE A 150 9.05 -2.31 10.15
N THR A 151 7.95 -2.77 10.71
CA THR A 151 7.11 -3.85 10.18
C THR A 151 5.63 -3.57 10.49
N PRO A 152 4.67 -4.09 9.67
CA PRO A 152 3.26 -3.93 9.97
C PRO A 152 2.84 -4.69 11.22
N GLY A 153 2.06 -4.02 12.07
CA GLY A 153 1.39 -4.59 13.23
C GLY A 153 -0.02 -5.10 12.91
N LYS A 154 -0.81 -5.28 13.98
CA LYS A 154 -2.16 -5.84 13.94
C LYS A 154 -3.15 -5.02 13.11
N GLU A 155 -3.06 -3.71 13.21
CA GLU A 155 -3.99 -2.74 12.61
C GLU A 155 -3.51 -2.23 11.25
N ASN A 156 -2.85 -3.09 10.47
CA ASN A 156 -2.29 -2.72 9.17
C ASN A 156 -2.85 -3.61 8.05
N TRP A 157 -3.09 -3.01 6.89
CA TRP A 157 -3.59 -3.73 5.72
C TRP A 157 -2.68 -4.87 5.25
N LEU A 158 -1.34 -4.82 5.47
CA LEU A 158 -0.44 -5.93 5.13
C LEU A 158 -0.63 -7.15 6.04
N THR A 159 -1.09 -6.95 7.27
CA THR A 159 -1.50 -8.04 8.13
C THR A 159 -2.78 -8.70 7.60
N ASP A 160 -3.74 -7.89 7.10
CA ASP A 160 -4.93 -8.41 6.43
C ASP A 160 -4.61 -9.07 5.08
N VAL A 161 -3.65 -8.54 4.33
CA VAL A 161 -3.10 -9.16 3.11
C VAL A 161 -2.54 -10.54 3.44
N SER A 162 -1.73 -10.64 4.50
CA SER A 162 -1.20 -11.94 4.96
C SER A 162 -2.31 -12.93 5.26
N ARG A 163 -3.31 -12.52 6.07
CA ARG A 163 -4.49 -13.36 6.38
C ARG A 163 -5.28 -13.76 5.13
N THR A 164 -5.42 -12.83 4.17
CA THR A 164 -6.14 -13.09 2.92
C THR A 164 -5.52 -14.22 2.10
N VAL A 165 -4.19 -14.34 2.11
CA VAL A 165 -3.47 -15.44 1.44
C VAL A 165 -3.19 -16.63 2.38
N GLY A 166 -3.89 -16.74 3.51
CA GLY A 166 -3.73 -17.84 4.45
C GLY A 166 -2.37 -17.87 5.15
N ALA A 167 -1.66 -16.73 5.24
CA ALA A 167 -0.39 -16.59 5.91
C ALA A 167 -0.53 -15.88 7.26
N ILE A 168 0.46 -16.05 8.13
CA ILE A 168 0.54 -15.40 9.44
C ILE A 168 1.66 -14.35 9.39
N ASN A 169 1.31 -13.06 9.52
CA ASN A 169 2.31 -12.03 9.79
C ASN A 169 2.88 -12.27 11.20
N ILE A 170 4.20 -12.46 11.33
CA ILE A 170 4.85 -12.77 12.62
C ILE A 170 4.78 -11.62 13.65
N PHE A 171 4.35 -10.43 13.22
CA PHE A 171 4.05 -9.28 14.08
C PHE A 171 2.56 -8.90 14.07
N GLY A 172 1.70 -9.73 13.47
CA GLY A 172 0.27 -9.46 13.28
C GLY A 172 -0.59 -9.46 14.55
N GLU A 173 -0.02 -9.80 15.71
CA GLU A 173 -0.68 -9.71 17.02
C GLU A 173 -0.19 -8.49 17.83
N GLU A 174 0.85 -7.80 17.38
CA GLU A 174 1.35 -6.59 18.03
C GLU A 174 0.42 -5.42 17.74
N GLU A 175 0.03 -4.69 18.77
CA GLU A 175 -0.88 -3.54 18.63
C GLU A 175 -0.29 -2.42 17.77
N GLY A 176 -1.17 -1.71 17.07
CA GLY A 176 -0.84 -0.57 16.21
C GLY A 176 -0.61 -0.95 14.75
N GLN A 177 -0.52 0.09 13.92
CA GLN A 177 -0.27 -0.06 12.47
C GLN A 177 1.19 -0.38 12.16
N THR A 178 2.12 0.12 12.97
CA THR A 178 3.57 -0.02 12.77
C THR A 178 4.23 -0.50 14.06
N VAL A 179 5.05 -1.52 13.93
CA VAL A 179 5.86 -2.07 15.03
C VAL A 179 7.33 -1.76 14.76
N GLN A 180 8.02 -1.23 15.77
CA GLN A 180 9.47 -1.11 15.77
C GLN A 180 10.08 -2.34 16.44
N SER A 181 11.09 -2.94 15.80
CA SER A 181 11.72 -4.17 16.27
C SER A 181 13.21 -4.21 15.89
N ASP A 182 13.81 -5.38 15.95
CA ASP A 182 15.19 -5.67 15.56
C ASP A 182 15.32 -7.03 14.86
N TRP A 183 16.47 -7.28 14.24
CA TRP A 183 16.73 -8.52 13.49
C TRP A 183 16.75 -9.78 14.35
N ARG A 184 17.12 -9.66 15.63
CA ARG A 184 17.14 -10.77 16.58
C ARG A 184 15.73 -11.24 16.89
N THR A 185 14.84 -10.29 17.21
CA THR A 185 13.41 -10.57 17.44
C THR A 185 12.77 -11.22 16.22
N VAL A 186 13.08 -10.75 15.00
CA VAL A 186 12.63 -11.38 13.75
C VAL A 186 13.10 -12.84 13.67
N ALA A 187 14.39 -13.10 13.98
CA ALA A 187 14.95 -14.45 13.96
C ALA A 187 14.30 -15.38 14.99
N GLU A 188 14.03 -14.91 16.20
CA GLU A 188 13.36 -15.66 17.27
C GLU A 188 11.92 -16.05 16.85
N ARG A 189 11.24 -15.22 16.06
CA ARG A 189 9.89 -15.49 15.52
C ARG A 189 9.88 -16.44 14.32
N ARG A 190 11.04 -16.81 13.78
CA ARG A 190 11.25 -17.84 12.76
C ARG A 190 10.30 -17.73 11.57
N PRO A 191 10.38 -16.69 10.72
CA PRO A 191 9.58 -16.61 9.50
C PRO A 191 9.96 -17.67 8.47
N ASP A 192 8.96 -18.15 7.70
CA ASP A 192 9.16 -19.02 6.55
C ASP A 192 9.49 -18.24 5.29
N TYR A 193 9.04 -16.96 5.24
CA TYR A 193 9.23 -16.02 4.14
C TYR A 193 9.58 -14.64 4.65
N VAL A 194 10.45 -13.94 3.92
CA VAL A 194 10.79 -12.53 4.16
C VAL A 194 10.40 -11.71 2.94
N PHE A 195 9.59 -10.69 3.15
CA PHE A 195 9.13 -9.74 2.14
C PHE A 195 9.67 -8.35 2.47
N ALA A 196 10.67 -7.90 1.70
CA ALA A 196 11.18 -6.54 1.81
C ALA A 196 10.42 -5.62 0.87
N VAL A 197 9.82 -4.60 1.42
CA VAL A 197 9.06 -3.58 0.70
C VAL A 197 9.40 -2.22 1.30
N TRP A 198 10.63 -1.76 1.02
CA TRP A 198 11.16 -0.53 1.64
C TRP A 198 10.53 0.71 1.02
N THR A 199 9.72 1.38 1.80
CA THR A 199 8.98 2.57 1.38
C THR A 199 9.93 3.69 0.94
N GLY A 200 9.67 4.27 -0.23
CA GLY A 200 10.48 5.34 -0.81
C GLY A 200 11.84 4.90 -1.35
N VAL A 201 12.14 3.59 -1.36
CA VAL A 201 13.41 3.05 -1.88
C VAL A 201 13.17 2.25 -3.15
N PRO A 202 13.70 2.67 -4.32
CA PRO A 202 13.58 1.90 -5.54
C PRO A 202 14.06 0.46 -5.38
N MET A 203 13.29 -0.54 -5.83
CA MET A 203 13.60 -1.97 -5.69
C MET A 203 15.04 -2.33 -6.05
N LYS A 204 15.59 -1.75 -7.13
CA LYS A 204 16.98 -1.97 -7.58
C LYS A 204 18.05 -1.54 -6.59
N LYS A 205 17.70 -0.73 -5.60
CA LYS A 205 18.61 -0.29 -4.51
C LYS A 205 18.52 -1.21 -3.28
N VAL A 206 17.47 -2.01 -3.17
CA VAL A 206 17.31 -2.95 -2.06
C VAL A 206 18.21 -4.16 -2.30
N ARG A 207 19.08 -4.44 -1.35
CA ARG A 207 20.13 -5.45 -1.48
C ARG A 207 19.71 -6.74 -0.76
N LYS A 208 19.17 -7.71 -1.52
CA LYS A 208 18.79 -9.04 -1.01
C LYS A 208 19.97 -9.74 -0.32
N ASP A 209 21.18 -9.65 -0.88
CA ASP A 209 22.37 -10.24 -0.33
C ASP A 209 22.68 -9.74 1.09
N LYS A 210 22.45 -8.45 1.37
CA LYS A 210 22.63 -7.89 2.72
C LYS A 210 21.62 -8.47 3.73
N MET A 211 20.43 -8.81 3.29
CA MET A 211 19.42 -9.46 4.14
C MET A 211 19.79 -10.92 4.38
N MET A 212 20.19 -11.64 3.33
CA MET A 212 20.61 -13.04 3.39
C MET A 212 21.83 -13.26 4.30
N ASN A 213 22.71 -12.27 4.43
CA ASN A 213 23.96 -12.34 5.19
C ASN A 213 23.87 -11.73 6.61
N ARG A 214 22.66 -11.50 7.14
CA ARG A 214 22.48 -11.05 8.54
C ARG A 214 22.90 -12.17 9.49
N PRO A 215 23.82 -11.92 10.46
CA PRO A 215 24.35 -12.98 11.34
C PRO A 215 23.24 -13.73 12.09
N GLU A 216 22.22 -13.01 12.54
CA GLU A 216 21.11 -13.56 13.32
C GLU A 216 20.20 -14.49 12.49
N TRP A 217 20.26 -14.39 11.14
CA TRP A 217 19.32 -15.06 10.24
C TRP A 217 19.86 -16.30 9.54
N LYS A 218 21.17 -16.55 9.59
CA LYS A 218 21.85 -17.60 8.81
C LYS A 218 21.19 -19.00 8.92
N ASP A 219 20.58 -19.29 10.08
CA ASP A 219 19.97 -20.59 10.37
C ASP A 219 18.46 -20.64 10.13
N LEU A 220 17.85 -19.53 9.68
CA LEU A 220 16.43 -19.49 9.37
C LEU A 220 16.08 -20.29 8.11
N PRO A 221 14.95 -21.03 8.09
CA PRO A 221 14.49 -21.74 6.90
C PRO A 221 14.35 -20.84 5.67
N CYS A 222 13.79 -19.63 5.84
CA CYS A 222 13.64 -18.65 4.75
C CYS A 222 14.96 -18.27 4.08
N ILE A 223 16.07 -18.26 4.80
CA ILE A 223 17.41 -17.99 4.28
C ILE A 223 17.96 -19.21 3.55
N ARG A 224 17.93 -20.40 4.18
CA ARG A 224 18.42 -21.65 3.60
C ARG A 224 17.70 -22.02 2.31
N GLU A 225 16.40 -21.72 2.23
CA GLU A 225 15.54 -22.00 1.08
C GLU A 225 15.41 -20.83 0.12
N ASN A 226 16.18 -19.74 0.33
CA ASN A 226 16.19 -18.54 -0.51
C ASN A 226 14.81 -17.84 -0.63
N ARG A 227 13.98 -17.96 0.40
CA ARG A 227 12.61 -17.37 0.46
C ARG A 227 12.63 -15.92 0.96
N VAL A 228 13.50 -15.12 0.40
CA VAL A 228 13.60 -13.66 0.63
C VAL A 228 13.28 -12.96 -0.67
N TYR A 229 12.27 -12.10 -0.66
CA TYR A 229 11.74 -11.43 -1.84
C TYR A 229 11.77 -9.92 -1.65
N ILE A 230 12.19 -9.21 -2.70
CA ILE A 230 12.05 -7.76 -2.79
C ILE A 230 10.76 -7.49 -3.57
N LEU A 231 9.85 -6.75 -2.99
CA LEU A 231 8.52 -6.51 -3.55
C LEU A 231 8.34 -5.06 -3.98
N ASP A 232 7.44 -4.84 -4.93
CA ASP A 232 7.12 -3.52 -5.44
C ASP A 232 6.28 -2.74 -4.41
N GLU A 233 6.79 -1.59 -3.97
CA GLU A 233 6.11 -0.70 -3.03
C GLU A 233 4.71 -0.32 -3.50
N GLY A 234 4.56 -0.02 -4.79
CA GLY A 234 3.29 0.40 -5.38
C GLY A 234 2.16 -0.62 -5.24
N TRP A 235 2.49 -1.91 -5.01
CA TRP A 235 1.49 -2.97 -4.82
C TRP A 235 1.19 -3.28 -3.35
N TYR A 236 2.03 -2.87 -2.42
CA TYR A 236 1.92 -3.29 -1.02
C TYR A 236 1.84 -2.13 -0.03
N CYS A 237 2.53 -1.01 -0.30
CA CYS A 237 2.54 0.13 0.62
C CYS A 237 1.50 1.20 0.29
N ARG A 238 0.72 1.01 -0.79
CA ARG A 238 -0.31 1.95 -1.23
C ARG A 238 -1.69 1.31 -1.08
N PRO A 239 -2.49 1.73 -0.10
CA PRO A 239 -3.85 1.22 0.10
C PRO A 239 -4.81 1.73 -0.99
N SER A 240 -4.72 1.13 -2.15
CA SER A 240 -5.52 1.40 -3.36
C SER A 240 -6.01 0.10 -3.99
N GLN A 241 -6.66 0.18 -5.16
CA GLN A 241 -7.06 -1.00 -5.92
C GLN A 241 -5.88 -1.90 -6.34
N ARG A 242 -4.67 -1.34 -6.48
CA ARG A 242 -3.47 -2.08 -6.90
C ARG A 242 -2.99 -3.11 -5.87
N ILE A 243 -3.44 -3.00 -4.63
CA ILE A 243 -3.13 -4.00 -3.60
C ILE A 243 -3.64 -5.41 -3.98
N LEU A 244 -4.69 -5.50 -4.81
CA LEU A 244 -5.15 -6.79 -5.33
C LEU A 244 -4.11 -7.47 -6.22
N THR A 245 -3.38 -6.71 -7.04
CA THR A 245 -2.24 -7.23 -7.80
C THR A 245 -1.15 -7.75 -6.86
N GLY A 246 -0.86 -7.00 -5.78
CA GLY A 246 0.05 -7.45 -4.73
C GLY A 246 -0.40 -8.73 -4.04
N ILE A 247 -1.69 -8.85 -3.70
CA ILE A 247 -2.25 -10.06 -3.08
C ILE A 247 -2.15 -11.27 -4.02
N GLU A 248 -2.46 -11.12 -5.31
CA GLU A 248 -2.32 -12.19 -6.30
C GLU A 248 -0.85 -12.59 -6.50
N HIS A 249 0.06 -11.61 -6.56
CA HIS A 249 1.50 -11.87 -6.61
C HIS A 249 1.97 -12.65 -5.38
N LEU A 250 1.56 -12.24 -4.18
CA LEU A 250 1.89 -12.95 -2.94
C LEU A 250 1.30 -14.37 -2.94
N ALA A 251 0.05 -14.53 -3.37
CA ALA A 251 -0.57 -15.84 -3.49
C ALA A 251 0.18 -16.74 -4.49
N HIS A 252 0.67 -16.20 -5.60
CA HIS A 252 1.53 -16.94 -6.53
C HIS A 252 2.87 -17.35 -5.89
N LEU A 253 3.53 -16.47 -5.13
CA LEU A 253 4.78 -16.80 -4.44
C LEU A 253 4.60 -17.92 -3.39
N LEU A 254 3.47 -17.93 -2.69
CA LEU A 254 3.18 -18.93 -1.67
C LEU A 254 2.60 -20.22 -2.23
N TYR A 255 1.83 -20.14 -3.33
CA TYR A 255 1.08 -21.26 -3.92
C TYR A 255 1.16 -21.24 -5.45
N PRO A 256 2.35 -21.45 -6.03
CA PRO A 256 2.55 -21.38 -7.49
C PRO A 256 1.78 -22.45 -8.27
N ASP A 257 1.35 -23.53 -7.58
CA ASP A 257 0.50 -24.57 -8.13
C ASP A 257 -0.99 -24.17 -8.24
N ARG A 258 -1.41 -23.08 -7.61
CA ARG A 258 -2.80 -22.61 -7.55
C ARG A 258 -3.03 -21.26 -8.22
N PHE A 259 -2.00 -20.43 -8.27
CA PHE A 259 -2.06 -19.09 -8.80
C PHE A 259 -1.05 -18.87 -9.92
N ALA A 260 -1.51 -18.32 -11.04
CA ALA A 260 -0.64 -17.81 -12.09
C ALA A 260 0.09 -16.52 -11.62
N PRO A 261 1.19 -16.10 -12.28
CA PRO A 261 1.76 -14.78 -12.06
C PRO A 261 0.71 -13.68 -12.20
N SER A 262 0.79 -12.68 -11.34
CA SER A 262 -0.12 -11.52 -11.39
C SER A 262 0.11 -10.68 -12.65
N ASP A 263 -0.95 -10.05 -13.14
CA ASP A 263 -0.89 -9.10 -14.23
C ASP A 263 -0.79 -7.67 -13.66
N PRO A 264 0.35 -6.98 -13.80
CA PRO A 264 0.55 -5.64 -13.24
C PRO A 264 -0.31 -4.57 -13.94
N ASP A 265 -0.76 -4.81 -15.17
CA ASP A 265 -1.52 -3.86 -15.98
C ASP A 265 -3.04 -3.96 -15.75
N ASN A 266 -3.49 -4.96 -14.98
CA ASN A 266 -4.90 -5.18 -14.68
C ASN A 266 -5.18 -5.17 -13.16
N PRO A 267 -5.06 -4.03 -12.49
CA PRO A 267 -5.31 -3.92 -11.05
C PRO A 267 -6.79 -4.12 -10.68
N LEU A 268 -7.73 -3.69 -11.58
CA LEU A 268 -9.19 -3.92 -11.42
C LEU A 268 -9.93 -3.80 -12.75
#